data_572f9eeb8a1ffb8c487ea35aa2918372
#
_entry.id   572f9eeb8a1ffb8c487ea35aa2918372
#
_cell.length_a   1.000
_cell.length_b   1.000
_cell.length_c   1.000
_cell.angle_alpha   90.00
_cell.angle_beta   90.00
_cell.angle_gamma   90.00
#
_symmetry.space_group_name_H-M   'P 1'
#
loop_
_entity.id
_entity.type
_entity.pdbx_description
1 polymer ?
#
loop_
_entity_poly.entity_id
_entity_poly.type
_entity_poly.pdbx_seq_one_letter_code
_entity_poly.pdbx_strand_id
1 'polypeptide(L)'
;SLVGSEMCIRDRCINEGEVSNRLGLSGISPIAEKIIIERDLSLLSEFPCRYHINQISSQNSLDVIKKNKLNGKKFSVGVSINNISLNENDIGDFKTFLKLSPPLRLEDDRKALVEGIKNGLIDVIVSDHTPEDEESKRLPFAQAATGAIGVETLLPLALELYHNESLPLNKIVECLTINPSNILKINKGTLKKGSDADICVIDLNKPWVVKAGNLKSKSKNTAIEDKRLQGKVLMTFLKGEPVFKI
;
A
#
# COMPACT_ATOMS: atom_id res chain seq x y z
N SER A 1 21.67 16.79 -18.14
CA SER A 1 20.31 16.67 -18.65
C SER A 1 19.58 15.62 -17.84
N LEU A 2 19.02 16.04 -16.73
CA LEU A 2 18.08 15.26 -15.96
C LEU A 2 16.73 15.29 -16.69
N VAL A 3 16.58 14.42 -17.67
CA VAL A 3 15.24 13.91 -18.00
C VAL A 3 14.90 12.99 -16.84
N GLY A 4 14.73 13.61 -15.66
CA GLY A 4 14.36 12.88 -14.48
C GLY A 4 12.90 12.47 -14.60
N SER A 5 12.63 11.21 -14.27
CA SER A 5 11.31 10.71 -13.93
C SER A 5 10.49 11.71 -13.09
N GLU A 6 11.15 12.51 -12.26
CA GLU A 6 10.53 13.56 -11.43
C GLU A 6 9.91 14.70 -12.25
N MET A 7 10.54 15.17 -13.34
CA MET A 7 9.92 16.17 -14.21
C MET A 7 8.70 15.63 -14.95
N CYS A 8 8.71 14.34 -15.31
CA CYS A 8 7.56 13.69 -15.94
C CYS A 8 6.42 13.42 -14.96
N ILE A 9 6.69 13.39 -13.64
CA ILE A 9 5.72 13.10 -12.59
C ILE A 9 5.18 14.40 -11.96
N ARG A 10 5.97 15.46 -11.92
CA ARG A 10 5.66 16.68 -11.15
C ARG A 10 4.35 17.37 -11.54
N ASP A 11 3.98 17.32 -12.81
CA ASP A 11 2.75 17.93 -13.33
C ASP A 11 1.65 16.88 -13.61
N ARG A 12 1.87 15.63 -13.19
CA ARG A 12 0.97 14.51 -13.43
C ARG A 12 0.37 14.04 -12.11
N CYS A 13 -0.88 13.61 -12.14
CA CYS A 13 -1.62 13.42 -10.89
C CYS A 13 -2.46 12.14 -10.80
N ILE A 14 -2.55 11.36 -11.88
CA ILE A 14 -3.40 10.18 -11.99
C ILE A 14 -2.71 9.13 -12.87
N ASN A 15 -3.17 7.89 -12.89
CA ASN A 15 -2.72 6.89 -13.85
C ASN A 15 -2.97 7.35 -15.29
N GLU A 16 -2.00 7.10 -16.18
CA GLU A 16 -2.16 7.34 -17.60
C GLU A 16 -3.09 6.29 -18.20
N GLY A 17 -4.22 6.71 -18.78
CA GLY A 17 -5.19 5.80 -19.35
C GLY A 17 -6.53 6.46 -19.67
N GLU A 18 -7.58 5.66 -19.72
CA GLU A 18 -8.93 6.10 -20.10
C GLU A 18 -9.49 7.12 -19.08
N VAL A 19 -9.29 6.88 -17.77
CA VAL A 19 -9.80 7.76 -16.72
C VAL A 19 -9.11 9.12 -16.78
N SER A 20 -7.79 9.18 -16.96
CA SER A 20 -7.07 10.45 -17.09
C SER A 20 -7.55 11.25 -18.31
N ASN A 21 -7.77 10.59 -19.44
CA ASN A 21 -8.26 11.22 -20.66
C ASN A 21 -9.68 11.77 -20.47
N ARG A 22 -10.58 10.97 -19.88
CA ARG A 22 -11.95 11.39 -19.57
C ARG A 22 -12.02 12.60 -18.65
N LEU A 23 -11.12 12.66 -17.64
CA LEU A 23 -11.08 13.74 -16.67
C LEU A 23 -10.24 14.94 -17.14
N GLY A 24 -9.56 14.86 -18.29
CA GLY A 24 -8.67 15.92 -18.78
C GLY A 24 -7.45 16.13 -17.89
N LEU A 25 -6.98 15.09 -17.17
CA LEU A 25 -5.86 15.15 -16.25
C LEU A 25 -4.59 14.54 -16.86
N SER A 26 -3.43 15.09 -16.50
CA SER A 26 -2.14 14.57 -16.93
C SER A 26 -1.84 13.23 -16.25
N GLY A 27 -1.60 12.19 -17.06
CA GLY A 27 -1.38 10.82 -16.60
C GLY A 27 0.05 10.50 -16.22
N ILE A 28 0.26 9.65 -15.23
CA ILE A 28 1.54 9.06 -14.80
C ILE A 28 1.67 7.68 -15.44
N SER A 29 2.59 7.54 -16.41
CA SER A 29 2.82 6.27 -17.07
C SER A 29 3.35 5.20 -16.10
N PRO A 30 2.86 3.95 -16.14
CA PRO A 30 3.43 2.84 -15.37
C PRO A 30 4.88 2.52 -15.76
N ILE A 31 5.31 2.94 -16.96
CA ILE A 31 6.69 2.78 -17.43
C ILE A 31 7.67 3.58 -16.56
N ALA A 32 7.26 4.72 -16.01
CA ALA A 32 8.11 5.53 -15.15
C ALA A 32 8.56 4.75 -13.90
N GLU A 33 7.65 4.02 -13.26
CA GLU A 33 7.95 3.14 -12.12
C GLU A 33 8.86 1.98 -12.53
N LYS A 34 8.54 1.32 -13.64
CA LYS A 34 9.32 0.21 -14.19
C LYS A 34 10.78 0.60 -14.44
N ILE A 35 11.05 1.72 -15.10
CA ILE A 35 12.41 2.19 -15.43
C ILE A 35 13.25 2.40 -14.16
N ILE A 36 12.67 2.98 -13.11
CA ILE A 36 13.38 3.20 -11.84
C ILE A 36 13.75 1.85 -11.22
N ILE A 37 12.85 0.90 -11.18
CA ILE A 37 13.10 -0.45 -10.66
C ILE A 37 14.17 -1.18 -11.48
N GLU A 38 14.11 -1.12 -12.81
CA GLU A 38 15.13 -1.73 -13.69
C GLU A 38 16.52 -1.12 -13.46
N ARG A 39 16.61 0.20 -13.36
CA ARG A 39 17.85 0.91 -13.03
C ARG A 39 18.41 0.44 -11.69
N ASP A 40 17.58 0.46 -10.65
CA ASP A 40 18.05 0.16 -9.29
C ASP A 40 18.45 -1.31 -9.15
N LEU A 41 17.71 -2.24 -9.80
CA LEU A 41 18.10 -3.65 -9.82
C LEU A 41 19.36 -3.92 -10.68
N SER A 42 19.65 -3.08 -11.66
CA SER A 42 20.90 -3.13 -12.40
C SER A 42 22.07 -2.70 -11.51
N LEU A 43 21.90 -1.58 -10.81
CA LEU A 43 22.90 -1.10 -9.83
C LEU A 43 23.13 -2.10 -8.69
N LEU A 44 22.09 -2.78 -8.22
CA LEU A 44 22.18 -3.80 -7.18
C LEU A 44 23.06 -5.00 -7.61
N SER A 45 23.17 -5.27 -8.91
CA SER A 45 24.04 -6.32 -9.43
C SER A 45 25.53 -5.97 -9.33
N GLU A 46 25.85 -4.70 -9.53
CA GLU A 46 27.23 -4.19 -9.44
C GLU A 46 27.64 -3.86 -7.99
N PHE A 47 26.69 -3.36 -7.22
CA PHE A 47 26.89 -2.90 -5.84
C PHE A 47 25.95 -3.64 -4.88
N PRO A 48 26.26 -4.87 -4.46
CA PRO A 48 25.39 -5.66 -3.59
C PRO A 48 25.14 -4.97 -2.25
N CYS A 49 23.86 -4.71 -1.95
CA CYS A 49 23.42 -4.11 -0.71
C CYS A 49 22.04 -4.66 -0.31
N ARG A 50 21.56 -4.29 0.87
CA ARG A 50 20.18 -4.53 1.25
C ARG A 50 19.29 -3.52 0.51
N TYR A 51 18.42 -4.02 -0.34
CA TYR A 51 17.53 -3.19 -1.14
C TYR A 51 16.07 -3.57 -0.89
N HIS A 52 15.23 -2.56 -0.71
CA HIS A 52 13.79 -2.69 -0.56
C HIS A 52 13.08 -1.72 -1.49
N ILE A 53 12.23 -2.26 -2.36
CA ILE A 53 11.31 -1.48 -3.18
C ILE A 53 10.09 -1.20 -2.32
N ASN A 54 9.95 0.03 -1.83
CA ASN A 54 8.95 0.37 -0.81
C ASN A 54 7.51 0.15 -1.29
N GLN A 55 7.20 0.61 -2.51
CA GLN A 55 5.84 0.51 -3.06
C GLN A 55 5.91 0.31 -4.57
N ILE A 56 5.15 -0.66 -5.06
CA ILE A 56 4.89 -0.86 -6.49
C ILE A 56 3.41 -0.70 -6.75
N SER A 57 3.05 -0.31 -7.96
CA SER A 57 1.66 -0.09 -8.34
C SER A 57 1.22 -0.78 -9.62
N SER A 58 2.15 -1.29 -10.44
CA SER A 58 1.84 -1.78 -11.77
C SER A 58 2.29 -3.21 -12.03
N GLN A 59 1.58 -3.91 -12.90
CA GLN A 59 1.97 -5.23 -13.42
C GLN A 59 3.33 -5.17 -14.12
N ASN A 60 3.60 -4.09 -14.86
CA ASN A 60 4.88 -3.90 -15.54
C ASN A 60 6.08 -3.96 -14.58
N SER A 61 5.93 -3.37 -13.39
CA SER A 61 6.94 -3.43 -12.33
C SER A 61 7.06 -4.83 -11.74
N LEU A 62 5.94 -5.52 -11.56
CA LEU A 62 5.91 -6.88 -11.03
C LEU A 62 6.61 -7.87 -11.96
N ASP A 63 6.50 -7.71 -13.29
CA ASP A 63 7.19 -8.54 -14.29
C ASP A 63 8.71 -8.40 -14.17
N VAL A 64 9.21 -7.18 -13.98
CA VAL A 64 10.65 -6.92 -13.75
C VAL A 64 11.11 -7.57 -12.45
N ILE A 65 10.33 -7.45 -11.38
CA ILE A 65 10.62 -8.06 -10.07
C ILE A 65 10.70 -9.58 -10.20
N LYS A 66 9.69 -10.20 -10.83
CA LYS A 66 9.63 -11.64 -11.07
C LYS A 66 10.89 -12.14 -11.80
N LYS A 67 11.24 -11.50 -12.91
CA LYS A 67 12.45 -11.84 -13.68
C LYS A 67 13.71 -11.78 -12.84
N ASN A 68 13.87 -10.71 -12.03
CA ASN A 68 15.09 -10.53 -11.22
C ASN A 68 15.14 -11.47 -10.00
N LYS A 69 14.01 -11.77 -9.34
CA LYS A 69 13.94 -12.78 -8.27
C LYS A 69 14.25 -14.19 -8.81
N LEU A 70 13.76 -14.56 -9.98
CA LEU A 70 14.07 -15.83 -10.65
C LEU A 70 15.57 -15.95 -10.99
N ASN A 71 16.23 -14.85 -11.30
CA ASN A 71 17.67 -14.79 -11.53
C ASN A 71 18.51 -14.76 -10.24
N GLY A 72 17.89 -15.01 -9.07
CA GLY A 72 18.58 -15.15 -7.78
C GLY A 72 18.92 -13.85 -7.07
N LYS A 73 18.49 -12.68 -7.57
CA LYS A 73 18.72 -11.41 -6.86
C LYS A 73 17.91 -11.33 -5.56
N LYS A 74 18.55 -10.87 -4.51
CA LYS A 74 17.96 -10.75 -3.16
C LYS A 74 17.57 -9.31 -2.88
N PHE A 75 16.29 -9.03 -2.86
CA PHE A 75 15.69 -7.77 -2.46
C PHE A 75 14.27 -8.02 -1.98
N SER A 76 13.69 -7.07 -1.28
CA SER A 76 12.31 -7.15 -0.80
C SER A 76 11.43 -6.09 -1.49
N VAL A 77 10.12 -6.35 -1.50
CA VAL A 77 9.14 -5.56 -2.22
C VAL A 77 7.93 -5.29 -1.33
N GLY A 78 7.49 -4.03 -1.30
CA GLY A 78 6.27 -3.60 -0.64
C GLY A 78 5.20 -3.14 -1.63
N VAL A 79 3.97 -3.11 -1.15
CA VAL A 79 2.81 -2.56 -1.87
C VAL A 79 1.92 -1.79 -0.90
N SER A 80 1.37 -0.67 -1.36
CA SER A 80 0.37 0.06 -0.58
C SER A 80 -0.94 -0.72 -0.50
N ILE A 81 -1.56 -0.73 0.67
CA ILE A 81 -2.90 -1.29 0.86
C ILE A 81 -3.91 -0.65 -0.11
N ASN A 82 -3.75 0.61 -0.44
CA ASN A 82 -4.61 1.32 -1.36
C ASN A 82 -4.55 0.72 -2.78
N ASN A 83 -3.34 0.39 -3.28
CA ASN A 83 -3.15 -0.15 -4.63
C ASN A 83 -3.62 -1.59 -4.81
N ILE A 84 -3.87 -2.34 -3.72
CA ILE A 84 -4.44 -3.70 -3.78
C ILE A 84 -5.93 -3.75 -3.41
N SER A 85 -6.48 -2.65 -2.88
CA SER A 85 -7.89 -2.55 -2.47
C SER A 85 -8.73 -1.65 -3.38
N LEU A 86 -8.10 -0.75 -4.13
CA LEU A 86 -8.73 0.27 -4.97
C LEU A 86 -8.08 0.30 -6.35
N ASN A 87 -8.82 0.82 -7.34
CA ASN A 87 -8.32 1.06 -8.69
C ASN A 87 -8.68 2.48 -9.19
N GLU A 88 -8.26 2.86 -10.38
CA GLU A 88 -8.45 4.22 -10.90
C GLU A 88 -9.92 4.62 -11.07
N ASN A 89 -10.85 3.66 -11.21
CA ASN A 89 -12.28 3.97 -11.34
C ASN A 89 -12.89 4.49 -10.03
N ASP A 90 -12.30 4.17 -8.88
CA ASP A 90 -12.75 4.66 -7.57
C ASP A 90 -12.60 6.17 -7.43
N ILE A 91 -11.69 6.79 -8.23
CA ILE A 91 -11.49 8.24 -8.26
C ILE A 91 -12.78 8.97 -8.66
N GLY A 92 -13.60 8.36 -9.52
CA GLY A 92 -14.88 8.94 -9.93
C GLY A 92 -14.72 10.35 -10.48
N ASP A 93 -15.52 11.27 -9.96
CA ASP A 93 -15.51 12.67 -10.38
C ASP A 93 -14.58 13.50 -9.48
N PHE A 94 -13.27 13.40 -9.71
CA PHE A 94 -12.23 14.22 -9.07
C PHE A 94 -12.13 14.09 -7.54
N LYS A 95 -12.36 12.90 -6.96
CA LYS A 95 -12.17 12.68 -5.53
C LYS A 95 -10.71 12.84 -5.11
N THR A 96 -10.35 14.01 -4.60
CA THR A 96 -8.97 14.37 -4.23
C THR A 96 -8.38 13.47 -3.14
N PHE A 97 -9.20 12.85 -2.28
CA PHE A 97 -8.76 11.89 -1.28
C PHE A 97 -8.19 10.60 -1.89
N LEU A 98 -8.46 10.36 -3.19
CA LEU A 98 -7.90 9.26 -3.98
C LEU A 98 -6.72 9.68 -4.87
N LYS A 99 -6.22 10.91 -4.71
CA LYS A 99 -4.93 11.31 -5.28
C LYS A 99 -3.81 10.74 -4.42
N LEU A 100 -3.19 9.67 -4.88
CA LEU A 100 -2.17 8.88 -4.17
C LEU A 100 -0.86 8.82 -4.95
N SER A 101 0.23 8.45 -4.28
CA SER A 101 1.53 8.19 -4.88
C SER A 101 2.16 6.93 -4.26
N PRO A 102 2.29 5.85 -5.03
CA PRO A 102 1.94 5.69 -6.45
C PRO A 102 0.44 5.87 -6.72
N PRO A 103 0.05 6.25 -7.95
CA PRO A 103 -1.37 6.43 -8.26
C PRO A 103 -2.10 5.09 -8.28
N LEU A 104 -3.42 5.15 -8.10
CA LEU A 104 -4.28 3.99 -8.35
C LEU A 104 -4.22 3.65 -9.84
N ARG A 105 -4.00 2.37 -10.15
CA ARG A 105 -3.84 1.85 -11.50
C ARG A 105 -5.10 1.13 -11.98
N LEU A 106 -4.99 0.47 -13.12
CA LEU A 106 -6.05 -0.37 -13.69
C LEU A 106 -6.43 -1.51 -12.74
N GLU A 107 -7.63 -2.06 -12.92
CA GLU A 107 -8.08 -3.24 -12.17
C GLU A 107 -7.18 -4.46 -12.42
N ASP A 108 -6.63 -4.61 -13.62
CA ASP A 108 -5.70 -5.69 -13.93
C ASP A 108 -4.38 -5.54 -13.18
N ASP A 109 -3.87 -4.32 -13.01
CA ASP A 109 -2.71 -4.05 -12.15
C ASP A 109 -3.00 -4.44 -10.70
N ARG A 110 -4.17 -4.03 -10.16
CA ARG A 110 -4.60 -4.39 -8.80
C ARG A 110 -4.63 -5.91 -8.60
N LYS A 111 -5.24 -6.64 -9.53
CA LYS A 111 -5.30 -8.11 -9.49
C LYS A 111 -3.91 -8.74 -9.57
N ALA A 112 -3.05 -8.23 -10.46
CA ALA A 112 -1.68 -8.71 -10.58
C ALA A 112 -0.88 -8.51 -9.29
N LEU A 113 -1.05 -7.39 -8.59
CA LEU A 113 -0.42 -7.12 -7.30
C LEU A 113 -0.89 -8.10 -6.22
N VAL A 114 -2.20 -8.38 -6.13
CA VAL A 114 -2.75 -9.37 -5.20
C VAL A 114 -2.18 -10.77 -5.48
N GLU A 115 -2.12 -11.17 -6.74
CA GLU A 115 -1.50 -12.43 -7.14
C GLU A 115 0.02 -12.44 -6.86
N GLY A 116 0.68 -11.29 -6.98
CA GLY A 116 2.09 -11.09 -6.62
C GLY A 116 2.35 -11.34 -5.11
N ILE A 117 1.43 -10.93 -4.23
CA ILE A 117 1.48 -11.26 -2.80
C ILE A 117 1.33 -12.76 -2.60
N LYS A 118 0.32 -13.38 -3.22
CA LYS A 118 0.03 -14.80 -3.12
C LYS A 118 1.23 -15.66 -3.50
N ASN A 119 1.91 -15.29 -4.59
CA ASN A 119 3.08 -15.99 -5.13
C ASN A 119 4.41 -15.62 -4.46
N GLY A 120 4.42 -14.74 -3.44
CA GLY A 120 5.63 -14.34 -2.72
C GLY A 120 6.57 -13.41 -3.51
N LEU A 121 6.08 -12.76 -4.55
CA LEU A 121 6.81 -11.71 -5.27
C LEU A 121 6.79 -10.39 -4.49
N ILE A 122 5.74 -10.14 -3.73
CA ILE A 122 5.59 -9.00 -2.83
C ILE A 122 5.69 -9.52 -1.39
N ASP A 123 6.52 -8.88 -0.60
CA ASP A 123 6.91 -9.33 0.74
C ASP A 123 6.09 -8.65 1.84
N VAL A 124 5.74 -7.37 1.67
CA VAL A 124 5.05 -6.57 2.70
C VAL A 124 3.90 -5.75 2.13
N ILE A 125 2.88 -5.53 2.96
CA ILE A 125 1.78 -4.60 2.72
C ILE A 125 1.96 -3.41 3.65
N VAL A 126 1.98 -2.19 3.11
CA VAL A 126 2.16 -0.96 3.88
C VAL A 126 0.88 -0.13 3.91
N SER A 127 0.71 0.64 4.99
CA SER A 127 -0.46 1.50 5.17
C SER A 127 -0.47 2.71 4.24
N ASP A 128 0.71 3.11 3.76
CA ASP A 128 0.88 4.33 2.97
C ASP A 128 0.23 5.55 3.64
N HIS A 129 0.43 5.66 4.96
CA HIS A 129 -0.21 6.67 5.79
C HIS A 129 0.42 8.04 5.54
N THR A 130 -0.27 8.86 4.77
CA THR A 130 0.16 10.22 4.40
C THR A 130 -0.92 11.22 4.81
N PRO A 131 -0.86 11.70 6.07
CA PRO A 131 -1.80 12.68 6.58
C PRO A 131 -1.56 14.05 5.92
N GLU A 132 -2.62 14.61 5.38
CA GLU A 132 -2.64 15.92 4.76
C GLU A 132 -3.70 16.79 5.45
N ASP A 133 -3.51 18.10 5.38
CA ASP A 133 -4.52 19.04 5.89
C ASP A 133 -5.73 19.12 4.95
N GLU A 134 -6.86 19.57 5.49
CA GLU A 134 -8.11 19.61 4.76
C GLU A 134 -8.07 20.64 3.61
N GLU A 135 -7.42 21.76 3.80
CA GLU A 135 -7.30 22.83 2.81
C GLU A 135 -6.54 22.35 1.56
N SER A 136 -5.41 21.64 1.77
CA SER A 136 -4.62 21.10 0.67
C SER A 136 -5.37 20.03 -0.14
N LYS A 137 -6.33 19.34 0.48
CA LYS A 137 -7.17 18.31 -0.18
C LYS A 137 -8.41 18.90 -0.86
N ARG A 138 -8.82 20.13 -0.55
CA ARG A 138 -9.95 20.83 -1.19
C ARG A 138 -9.60 21.51 -2.50
N LEU A 139 -8.33 21.60 -2.83
CA LEU A 139 -7.87 22.15 -4.10
C LEU A 139 -8.35 21.31 -5.30
N PRO A 140 -8.40 21.84 -6.53
CA PRO A 140 -8.64 21.05 -7.72
C PRO A 140 -7.70 19.83 -7.80
N PHE A 141 -8.15 18.71 -8.35
CA PHE A 141 -7.45 17.42 -8.28
C PHE A 141 -5.96 17.52 -8.67
N ALA A 142 -5.62 18.25 -9.74
CA ALA A 142 -4.23 18.42 -10.17
C ALA A 142 -3.36 19.15 -9.14
N GLN A 143 -3.94 20.06 -8.34
CA GLN A 143 -3.24 20.89 -7.36
C GLN A 143 -3.32 20.34 -5.93
N ALA A 144 -4.30 19.45 -5.65
CA ALA A 144 -4.50 18.87 -4.33
C ALA A 144 -3.26 18.10 -3.87
N ALA A 145 -3.00 18.12 -2.57
CA ALA A 145 -1.93 17.33 -1.96
C ALA A 145 -2.13 15.83 -2.21
N THR A 146 -1.05 15.10 -2.36
CA THR A 146 -1.04 13.67 -2.64
C THR A 146 -0.94 12.88 -1.34
N GLY A 147 -1.83 11.91 -1.14
CA GLY A 147 -1.80 11.02 0.02
C GLY A 147 -3.14 10.83 0.70
N ALA A 148 -3.22 9.76 1.48
CA ALA A 148 -4.35 9.44 2.34
C ALA A 148 -3.90 8.83 3.67
N ILE A 149 -4.72 8.95 4.70
CA ILE A 149 -4.50 8.24 5.95
C ILE A 149 -4.85 6.77 5.78
N GLY A 150 -4.05 5.85 6.35
CA GLY A 150 -4.22 4.42 6.15
C GLY A 150 -3.92 3.52 7.35
N VAL A 151 -3.33 4.05 8.45
CA VAL A 151 -2.91 3.19 9.59
C VAL A 151 -4.08 2.44 10.21
N GLU A 152 -5.21 3.10 10.44
CA GLU A 152 -6.37 2.48 11.08
C GLU A 152 -7.19 1.60 10.13
N THR A 153 -7.01 1.78 8.84
CA THR A 153 -7.75 1.06 7.79
C THR A 153 -6.93 -0.05 7.12
N LEU A 154 -5.63 -0.14 7.40
CA LEU A 154 -4.73 -1.15 6.85
C LEU A 154 -5.25 -2.58 7.07
N LEU A 155 -5.48 -2.94 8.34
CA LEU A 155 -5.91 -4.29 8.69
C LEU A 155 -7.27 -4.66 8.09
N PRO A 156 -8.36 -3.87 8.27
CA PRO A 156 -9.65 -4.24 7.72
C PRO A 156 -9.68 -4.27 6.18
N LEU A 157 -8.93 -3.41 5.49
CA LEU A 157 -8.78 -3.52 4.03
C LEU A 157 -8.02 -4.78 3.62
N ALA A 158 -6.97 -5.15 4.36
CA ALA A 158 -6.26 -6.41 4.10
C ALA A 158 -7.16 -7.63 4.37
N LEU A 159 -8.05 -7.56 5.38
CA LEU A 159 -9.03 -8.61 5.65
C LEU A 159 -10.13 -8.72 4.59
N GLU A 160 -10.45 -7.68 3.83
CA GLU A 160 -11.32 -7.82 2.65
C GLU A 160 -10.76 -8.84 1.64
N LEU A 161 -9.42 -8.88 1.46
CA LEU A 161 -8.78 -9.86 0.58
C LEU A 161 -8.90 -11.30 1.11
N TYR A 162 -9.01 -11.46 2.42
CA TYR A 162 -9.33 -12.76 3.04
C TYR A 162 -10.81 -13.11 2.87
N HIS A 163 -11.72 -12.19 3.16
CA HIS A 163 -13.16 -12.45 3.08
C HIS A 163 -13.66 -12.73 1.66
N ASN A 164 -13.02 -12.16 0.64
CA ASN A 164 -13.33 -12.47 -0.76
C ASN A 164 -12.45 -13.58 -1.35
N GLU A 165 -11.77 -14.35 -0.49
CA GLU A 165 -10.96 -15.53 -0.85
C GLU A 165 -9.78 -15.24 -1.80
N SER A 166 -9.38 -13.98 -1.94
CA SER A 166 -8.25 -13.61 -2.79
C SER A 166 -6.90 -13.98 -2.18
N LEU A 167 -6.78 -13.86 -0.84
CA LEU A 167 -5.56 -14.20 -0.08
C LEU A 167 -5.88 -14.99 1.18
N PRO A 168 -5.08 -16.00 1.55
CA PRO A 168 -5.23 -16.70 2.82
C PRO A 168 -4.78 -15.79 3.99
N LEU A 169 -5.44 -15.92 5.14
CA LEU A 169 -5.22 -15.11 6.33
C LEU A 169 -3.75 -15.12 6.80
N ASN A 170 -3.12 -16.28 6.81
CA ASN A 170 -1.72 -16.42 7.22
C ASN A 170 -0.79 -15.58 6.35
N LYS A 171 -1.04 -15.51 5.03
CA LYS A 171 -0.25 -14.71 4.11
C LYS A 171 -0.38 -13.21 4.39
N ILE A 172 -1.59 -12.75 4.69
CA ILE A 172 -1.85 -11.35 5.09
C ILE A 172 -1.08 -11.04 6.38
N VAL A 173 -1.19 -11.91 7.40
CA VAL A 173 -0.50 -11.73 8.68
C VAL A 173 1.03 -11.71 8.49
N GLU A 174 1.58 -12.61 7.67
CA GLU A 174 3.02 -12.61 7.33
C GLU A 174 3.47 -11.26 6.76
N CYS A 175 2.72 -10.74 5.78
CA CYS A 175 3.05 -9.46 5.11
C CYS A 175 2.93 -8.24 6.03
N LEU A 176 2.14 -8.33 7.09
CA LEU A 176 1.93 -7.25 8.07
C LEU A 176 2.82 -7.36 9.31
N THR A 177 3.44 -8.51 9.58
CA THR A 177 4.15 -8.76 10.85
C THR A 177 5.57 -9.27 10.66
N ILE A 178 5.74 -10.58 10.41
CA ILE A 178 7.06 -11.22 10.39
C ILE A 178 7.93 -10.76 9.22
N ASN A 179 7.36 -10.52 8.04
CA ASN A 179 8.13 -10.09 6.89
C ASN A 179 8.74 -8.69 7.08
N PRO A 180 7.97 -7.64 7.48
CA PRO A 180 8.57 -6.34 7.79
C PRO A 180 9.58 -6.42 8.94
N SER A 181 9.34 -7.26 9.96
CA SER A 181 10.29 -7.46 11.06
C SER A 181 11.62 -8.02 10.56
N ASN A 182 11.59 -9.01 9.66
CA ASN A 182 12.79 -9.60 9.05
C ASN A 182 13.53 -8.58 8.18
N ILE A 183 12.81 -7.76 7.40
CA ILE A 183 13.40 -6.72 6.56
C ILE A 183 14.10 -5.67 7.43
N LEU A 184 13.48 -5.27 8.53
CA LEU A 184 14.05 -4.28 9.46
C LEU A 184 15.07 -4.88 10.43
N LYS A 185 15.21 -6.22 10.47
CA LYS A 185 16.07 -6.95 11.42
C LYS A 185 15.72 -6.67 12.88
N ILE A 186 14.42 -6.57 13.18
CA ILE A 186 13.91 -6.46 14.55
C ILE A 186 13.34 -7.80 15.00
N ASN A 187 13.45 -8.11 16.29
CA ASN A 187 12.93 -9.37 16.83
C ASN A 187 11.48 -9.23 17.26
N LYS A 188 10.58 -9.10 16.27
CA LYS A 188 9.13 -8.91 16.44
C LYS A 188 8.34 -9.80 15.47
N GLY A 189 7.01 -9.75 15.54
CA GLY A 189 6.13 -10.45 14.60
C GLY A 189 6.04 -11.96 14.82
N THR A 190 6.28 -12.45 16.04
CA THR A 190 6.23 -13.87 16.39
C THR A 190 5.60 -14.08 17.77
N LEU A 191 4.91 -15.22 17.94
CA LEU A 191 4.34 -15.68 19.22
C LEU A 191 5.19 -16.80 19.86
N LYS A 192 6.46 -16.93 19.48
CA LYS A 192 7.35 -17.95 20.05
C LYS A 192 7.59 -17.69 21.53
N LYS A 193 7.72 -18.78 22.34
CA LYS A 193 8.06 -18.71 23.76
C LYS A 193 9.39 -17.94 23.92
N GLY A 194 9.38 -16.94 24.80
CA GLY A 194 10.54 -16.08 25.08
C GLY A 194 10.60 -14.80 24.22
N SER A 195 9.65 -14.60 23.29
CA SER A 195 9.48 -13.34 22.58
C SER A 195 8.68 -12.35 23.43
N ASP A 196 8.83 -11.04 23.11
CA ASP A 196 7.99 -10.01 23.71
C ASP A 196 6.52 -10.29 23.41
N ALA A 197 5.65 -10.09 24.40
CA ALA A 197 4.21 -10.27 24.26
C ALA A 197 3.56 -9.02 23.63
N ASP A 198 3.96 -8.68 22.41
CA ASP A 198 3.34 -7.65 21.60
C ASP A 198 2.24 -8.33 20.75
N ILE A 199 1.01 -8.28 21.23
CA ILE A 199 -0.09 -9.10 20.71
C ILE A 199 -1.28 -8.22 20.34
N CYS A 200 -1.87 -8.51 19.19
CA CYS A 200 -3.10 -7.89 18.72
C CYS A 200 -4.21 -8.95 18.66
N VAL A 201 -5.31 -8.72 19.39
CA VAL A 201 -6.51 -9.56 19.38
C VAL A 201 -7.51 -8.96 18.41
N ILE A 202 -7.92 -9.72 17.42
CA ILE A 202 -8.73 -9.27 16.29
C ILE A 202 -10.01 -10.08 16.20
N ASP A 203 -11.15 -9.40 16.04
CA ASP A 203 -12.38 -10.01 15.56
C ASP A 203 -12.44 -9.83 14.03
N LEU A 204 -12.31 -10.92 13.29
CA LEU A 204 -12.26 -10.91 11.83
C LEU A 204 -13.60 -10.49 11.19
N ASN A 205 -14.71 -10.73 11.88
CA ASN A 205 -16.04 -10.58 11.30
C ASN A 205 -16.81 -9.34 11.79
N LYS A 206 -16.25 -8.59 12.75
CA LYS A 206 -16.93 -7.42 13.31
C LYS A 206 -17.14 -6.34 12.25
N PRO A 207 -18.39 -6.04 11.86
CA PRO A 207 -18.66 -5.04 10.85
C PRO A 207 -18.55 -3.64 11.41
N TRP A 208 -18.12 -2.70 10.58
CA TRP A 208 -18.11 -1.28 10.91
C TRP A 208 -18.07 -0.43 9.64
N VAL A 209 -18.36 0.86 9.77
CA VAL A 209 -18.30 1.83 8.68
C VAL A 209 -17.18 2.82 8.95
N VAL A 210 -16.37 3.07 7.94
CA VAL A 210 -15.31 4.08 8.05
C VAL A 210 -15.94 5.46 8.07
N LYS A 211 -15.75 6.18 9.18
CA LYS A 211 -16.14 7.57 9.33
C LYS A 211 -14.91 8.37 9.74
N ALA A 212 -14.46 9.28 8.90
CA ALA A 212 -13.26 10.08 9.13
C ALA A 212 -13.26 10.74 10.51
N GLY A 213 -14.42 11.24 10.96
CA GLY A 213 -14.58 11.83 12.28
C GLY A 213 -14.28 10.89 13.44
N ASN A 214 -14.45 9.57 13.27
CA ASN A 214 -14.24 8.55 14.30
C ASN A 214 -12.79 8.02 14.31
N LEU A 215 -11.99 8.31 13.28
CA LEU A 215 -10.60 7.89 13.20
C LEU A 215 -9.73 8.72 14.17
N LYS A 216 -8.71 8.09 14.75
CA LYS A 216 -7.79 8.70 15.71
C LYS A 216 -6.82 9.68 15.06
N SER A 217 -6.52 9.48 13.77
CA SER A 217 -5.68 10.41 13.03
C SER A 217 -6.19 11.84 13.15
N LYS A 218 -5.30 12.81 13.32
CA LYS A 218 -5.64 14.24 13.34
C LYS A 218 -6.18 14.67 11.97
N SER A 219 -5.49 14.27 10.90
CA SER A 219 -5.98 14.45 9.54
C SER A 219 -7.10 13.49 9.22
N LYS A 220 -8.03 13.92 8.35
CA LYS A 220 -9.25 13.18 8.02
C LYS A 220 -9.33 12.79 6.53
N ASN A 221 -8.22 12.87 5.80
CA ASN A 221 -8.10 12.57 4.37
C ASN A 221 -8.09 11.06 4.08
N THR A 222 -9.13 10.34 4.50
CA THR A 222 -9.27 8.90 4.19
C THR A 222 -9.72 8.68 2.74
N ALA A 223 -9.09 7.70 2.08
CA ALA A 223 -9.46 7.28 0.71
C ALA A 223 -10.80 6.52 0.66
N ILE A 224 -11.31 6.06 1.81
CA ILE A 224 -12.41 5.07 1.89
C ILE A 224 -13.52 5.51 2.85
N GLU A 225 -13.81 6.80 2.88
CA GLU A 225 -14.95 7.32 3.66
C GLU A 225 -16.24 6.56 3.30
N ASP A 226 -17.06 6.28 4.31
CA ASP A 226 -18.32 5.56 4.21
C ASP A 226 -18.23 4.09 3.76
N LYS A 227 -17.03 3.56 3.52
CA LYS A 227 -16.86 2.14 3.18
C LYS A 227 -17.23 1.27 4.37
N ARG A 228 -17.99 0.21 4.08
CA ARG A 228 -18.31 -0.85 5.04
C ARG A 228 -17.20 -1.87 5.03
N LEU A 229 -16.61 -2.14 6.18
CA LEU A 229 -15.51 -3.08 6.35
C LEU A 229 -15.86 -4.13 7.41
N GLN A 230 -15.14 -5.24 7.38
CA GLN A 230 -15.15 -6.26 8.43
C GLN A 230 -13.74 -6.41 9.01
N GLY A 231 -13.72 -6.74 10.31
CA GLY A 231 -12.47 -6.89 11.03
C GLY A 231 -12.13 -5.68 11.90
N LYS A 232 -11.92 -5.96 13.18
CA LYS A 232 -11.61 -4.91 14.16
C LYS A 232 -10.64 -5.42 15.22
N VAL A 233 -9.67 -4.59 15.59
CA VAL A 233 -8.81 -4.86 16.74
C VAL A 233 -9.65 -4.67 17.99
N LEU A 234 -9.69 -5.69 18.85
CA LEU A 234 -10.39 -5.68 20.14
C LEU A 234 -9.46 -5.26 21.27
N MET A 235 -8.22 -5.77 21.26
CA MET A 235 -7.22 -5.49 22.28
C MET A 235 -5.83 -5.46 21.66
N THR A 236 -4.96 -4.63 22.22
CA THR A 236 -3.52 -4.61 21.91
C THR A 236 -2.72 -4.68 23.19
N PHE A 237 -1.74 -5.55 23.21
CA PHE A 237 -0.77 -5.70 24.29
C PHE A 237 0.60 -5.28 23.81
N LEU A 238 1.33 -4.55 24.64
CA LEU A 238 2.72 -4.20 24.45
C LEU A 238 3.53 -4.75 25.64
N LYS A 239 4.47 -5.66 25.36
CA LYS A 239 5.24 -6.36 26.39
C LYS A 239 4.36 -7.02 27.47
N GLY A 240 3.19 -7.52 27.08
CA GLY A 240 2.23 -8.15 27.98
C GLY A 240 1.24 -7.21 28.68
N GLU A 241 1.45 -5.89 28.61
CA GLU A 241 0.55 -4.90 29.20
C GLU A 241 -0.53 -4.47 28.19
N PRO A 242 -1.80 -4.42 28.58
CA PRO A 242 -2.88 -3.98 27.71
C PRO A 242 -2.79 -2.46 27.48
N VAL A 243 -2.53 -2.03 26.25
CA VAL A 243 -2.43 -0.61 25.87
C VAL A 243 -3.65 -0.10 25.12
N PHE A 244 -4.50 -1.00 24.63
CA PHE A 244 -5.75 -0.69 23.94
C PHE A 244 -6.78 -1.79 24.19
N LYS A 245 -8.05 -1.38 24.40
CA LYS A 245 -9.22 -2.26 24.53
C LYS A 245 -10.47 -1.49 24.07
N ILE A 246 -11.35 -2.18 23.30
CA ILE A 246 -12.69 -1.68 22.94
C ILE A 246 -13.70 -2.09 24.01
#